data_43d85603dda2fc97c1653401e7b4a765
#
_entry.id   43d85603dda2fc97c1653401e7b4a765
#
_cell.length_a   1.000
_cell.length_b   1.000
_cell.length_c   1.000
_cell.angle_alpha   90.00
_cell.angle_beta   90.00
_cell.angle_gamma   90.00
#
_symmetry.space_group_name_H-M   'P 1'
#
loop_
_entity.id
_entity.type
_entity.pdbx_description
1 polymer ?
#
loop_
_entity_poly.entity_id
_entity_poly.type
_entity_poly.pdbx_seq_one_letter_code
_entity_poly.pdbx_strand_id
1 'polypeptide(L)'
;MWGFLLLLSLPLCAQRHEILNDRIATLQVTPGSDWMSLPIIKLGQRINISFDDLTHEYHRYVYRIEHCESDWTVSEDIFTTDFVEGFNDSQPLEDLEESLNTNVLYTHYRLQIPNQHCRLKMSGNYRVTIYDENDDDQAPVLTVCFMVVEPRMSVAMTTI
;
A
#
# COMPACT_ATOMS: atom_id res chain seq x y z
N MET A 1 25.50 5.34 -44.95
CA MET A 1 25.41 4.44 -43.76
C MET A 1 24.58 5.16 -42.69
N TRP A 2 23.33 4.82 -42.57
CA TRP A 2 22.42 5.40 -41.54
C TRP A 2 22.42 4.47 -40.33
N GLY A 3 23.01 4.92 -39.23
CA GLY A 3 23.02 4.17 -37.97
C GLY A 3 21.62 4.25 -37.32
N PHE A 4 20.94 3.14 -37.26
CA PHE A 4 19.69 2.97 -36.57
C PHE A 4 19.98 2.88 -35.06
N LEU A 5 19.74 3.97 -34.30
CA LEU A 5 19.89 3.99 -32.85
C LEU A 5 18.69 3.24 -32.24
N LEU A 6 18.89 2.00 -31.84
CA LEU A 6 17.88 1.20 -31.13
C LEU A 6 17.80 1.73 -29.69
N LEU A 7 16.80 2.56 -29.40
CA LEU A 7 16.45 2.94 -28.04
C LEU A 7 15.82 1.73 -27.34
N LEU A 8 16.62 1.03 -26.55
CA LEU A 8 16.12 0.02 -25.62
C LEU A 8 15.40 0.73 -24.48
N SER A 9 14.08 0.75 -24.52
CA SER A 9 13.27 1.13 -23.36
C SER A 9 13.30 0.00 -22.33
N LEU A 10 14.15 0.14 -21.32
CA LEU A 10 14.09 -0.73 -20.15
C LEU A 10 12.81 -0.40 -19.38
N PRO A 11 11.97 -1.39 -19.01
CA PRO A 11 10.86 -1.15 -18.12
C PRO A 11 11.43 -0.72 -16.76
N LEU A 12 11.21 0.54 -16.39
CA LEU A 12 11.43 0.98 -15.00
C LEU A 12 10.29 0.39 -14.17
N CYS A 13 10.60 -0.61 -13.36
CA CYS A 13 9.72 -1.04 -12.28
C CYS A 13 9.73 0.04 -11.19
N ALA A 14 8.85 1.03 -11.34
CA ALA A 14 8.60 2.02 -10.30
C ALA A 14 7.55 1.50 -9.33
N GLN A 15 7.65 1.93 -8.06
CA GLN A 15 6.61 1.73 -7.07
C GLN A 15 5.25 2.14 -7.64
N ARG A 16 4.26 1.25 -7.60
CA ARG A 16 2.95 1.50 -8.15
C ARG A 16 1.85 1.25 -7.13
N HIS A 17 1.00 2.26 -6.94
CA HIS A 17 -0.34 2.04 -6.46
C HIS A 17 -1.22 1.73 -7.66
N GLU A 18 -2.00 0.66 -7.60
CA GLU A 18 -2.85 0.24 -8.70
C GLU A 18 -4.29 0.07 -8.22
N ILE A 19 -5.22 0.72 -8.91
CA ILE A 19 -6.65 0.44 -8.77
C ILE A 19 -6.98 -0.60 -9.83
N LEU A 20 -7.48 -1.75 -9.40
CA LEU A 20 -7.73 -2.92 -10.25
C LEU A 20 -9.23 -3.14 -10.53
N ASN A 21 -10.10 -2.38 -9.85
CA ASN A 21 -11.54 -2.47 -10.01
C ASN A 21 -12.12 -1.07 -10.20
N ASP A 22 -12.95 -0.89 -11.24
CA ASP A 22 -13.52 0.41 -11.65
C ASP A 22 -14.45 1.05 -10.60
N ARG A 23 -14.95 0.28 -9.64
CA ARG A 23 -15.75 0.82 -8.53
C ARG A 23 -14.92 1.58 -7.51
N ILE A 24 -13.60 1.41 -7.51
CA ILE A 24 -12.69 2.06 -6.56
C ILE A 24 -12.16 3.36 -7.14
N ALA A 25 -12.18 4.40 -6.34
CA ALA A 25 -11.69 5.74 -6.69
C ALA A 25 -10.89 6.38 -5.55
N THR A 26 -10.29 7.52 -5.82
CA THR A 26 -9.67 8.42 -4.82
C THR A 26 -8.65 7.74 -3.91
N LEU A 27 -7.87 6.78 -4.44
CA LEU A 27 -6.85 6.11 -3.66
C LEU A 27 -5.80 7.11 -3.16
N GLN A 28 -5.63 7.16 -1.85
CA GLN A 28 -4.61 7.98 -1.19
C GLN A 28 -3.76 7.10 -0.27
N VAL A 29 -2.45 7.33 -0.30
CA VAL A 29 -1.47 6.63 0.53
C VAL A 29 -0.56 7.66 1.16
N THR A 30 -0.69 7.88 2.47
CA THR A 30 -0.02 8.98 3.15
C THR A 30 0.76 8.53 4.37
N PRO A 31 2.04 8.96 4.52
CA PRO A 31 2.80 8.74 5.74
C PRO A 31 2.29 9.70 6.83
N GLY A 32 1.66 9.14 7.87
CA GLY A 32 1.06 9.95 8.93
C GLY A 32 0.01 10.92 8.41
N SER A 33 0.21 12.23 8.60
CA SER A 33 -0.69 13.29 8.16
C SER A 33 -0.23 14.04 6.90
N ASP A 34 0.92 13.68 6.34
CA ASP A 34 1.52 14.38 5.21
C ASP A 34 1.08 13.75 3.88
N TRP A 35 0.09 14.36 3.26
CA TRP A 35 -0.52 13.89 2.01
C TRP A 35 0.33 14.15 0.75
N MET A 36 1.40 14.97 0.85
CA MET A 36 2.29 15.28 -0.29
C MET A 36 3.59 14.47 -0.26
N SER A 37 3.88 13.78 0.83
CA SER A 37 5.09 12.99 0.95
C SER A 37 4.99 11.65 0.24
N LEU A 38 6.14 11.16 -0.23
CA LEU A 38 6.23 9.80 -0.73
C LEU A 38 5.83 8.80 0.36
N PRO A 39 5.27 7.65 -0.01
CA PRO A 39 4.84 6.62 0.93
C PRO A 39 6.05 5.87 1.52
N ILE A 40 6.87 6.61 2.25
CA ILE A 40 8.06 6.12 2.96
C ILE A 40 7.88 6.46 4.43
N ILE A 41 7.88 5.44 5.28
CA ILE A 41 7.75 5.59 6.72
C ILE A 41 8.97 5.04 7.45
N LYS A 42 9.25 5.54 8.64
CA LYS A 42 10.19 4.90 9.55
C LYS A 42 9.52 3.71 10.25
N LEU A 43 10.30 2.71 10.60
CA LEU A 43 9.81 1.59 11.39
C LEU A 43 9.11 2.10 12.67
N GLY A 44 7.87 1.67 12.88
CA GLY A 44 7.00 2.14 13.96
C GLY A 44 6.16 3.39 13.64
N GLN A 45 6.38 4.06 12.52
CA GLN A 45 5.46 5.07 12.01
C GLN A 45 4.27 4.45 11.28
N ARG A 46 3.24 5.26 11.07
CA ARG A 46 1.98 4.83 10.45
C ARG A 46 1.90 5.25 8.99
N ILE A 47 1.41 4.34 8.15
CA ILE A 47 0.93 4.64 6.80
C ILE A 47 -0.58 4.57 6.81
N ASN A 48 -1.23 5.56 6.18
CA ASN A 48 -2.68 5.62 6.01
C ASN A 48 -3.00 5.35 4.55
N ILE A 49 -3.92 4.44 4.31
CA ILE A 49 -4.44 4.07 3.02
C ILE A 49 -5.92 4.38 3.05
N SER A 50 -6.42 5.16 2.11
CA SER A 50 -7.86 5.42 1.98
C SER A 50 -8.30 5.39 0.54
N PHE A 51 -9.54 5.00 0.32
CA PHE A 51 -10.17 4.93 -1.00
C PHE A 51 -11.69 5.03 -0.89
N ASP A 52 -12.33 5.35 -1.99
CA ASP A 52 -13.77 5.45 -2.11
C ASP A 52 -14.31 4.29 -2.95
N ASP A 53 -15.35 3.63 -2.46
CA ASP A 53 -16.17 2.69 -3.23
C ASP A 53 -17.40 3.42 -3.76
N LEU A 54 -17.55 3.47 -5.07
CA LEU A 54 -18.60 4.23 -5.76
C LEU A 54 -19.93 3.48 -5.87
N THR A 55 -20.02 2.24 -5.38
CA THR A 55 -21.28 1.48 -5.41
C THR A 55 -22.28 1.92 -4.36
N HIS A 56 -21.82 2.62 -3.31
CA HIS A 56 -22.62 2.97 -2.12
C HIS A 56 -23.28 1.76 -1.46
N GLU A 57 -22.66 0.59 -1.63
CA GLU A 57 -23.03 -0.64 -0.95
C GLU A 57 -21.94 -0.99 0.06
N TYR A 58 -22.32 -1.71 1.12
CA TYR A 58 -21.34 -2.23 2.06
C TYR A 58 -20.61 -3.42 1.46
N HIS A 59 -19.31 -3.25 1.24
CA HIS A 59 -18.41 -4.33 0.87
C HIS A 59 -17.49 -4.66 2.04
N ARG A 60 -17.33 -5.95 2.34
CA ARG A 60 -16.37 -6.39 3.33
C ARG A 60 -15.01 -6.56 2.69
N TYR A 61 -14.24 -5.48 2.73
CA TYR A 61 -12.86 -5.52 2.26
C TYR A 61 -11.94 -6.13 3.30
N VAL A 62 -11.04 -6.98 2.84
CA VAL A 62 -9.95 -7.57 3.63
C VAL A 62 -8.62 -7.23 2.97
N TYR A 63 -7.54 -7.19 3.76
CA TYR A 63 -6.23 -6.87 3.24
C TYR A 63 -5.21 -7.96 3.56
N ARG A 64 -4.17 -8.02 2.72
CA ARG A 64 -2.97 -8.82 2.88
C ARG A 64 -1.75 -7.94 2.82
N ILE A 65 -0.79 -8.16 3.74
CA ILE A 65 0.51 -7.47 3.78
C ILE A 65 1.58 -8.46 3.36
N GLU A 66 2.42 -8.07 2.41
CA GLU A 66 3.54 -8.85 1.90
C GLU A 66 4.82 -8.01 1.93
N HIS A 67 5.94 -8.64 2.28
CA HIS A 67 7.26 -8.05 2.12
C HIS A 67 7.75 -8.29 0.70
N CYS A 68 8.41 -7.29 0.10
CA CYS A 68 8.88 -7.36 -1.29
C CYS A 68 10.38 -7.07 -1.38
N GLU A 69 10.98 -7.63 -2.41
CA GLU A 69 12.34 -7.34 -2.85
C GLU A 69 12.46 -5.93 -3.46
N SER A 70 13.65 -5.55 -3.87
CA SER A 70 13.91 -4.23 -4.46
C SER A 70 13.18 -3.98 -5.79
N ASP A 71 12.80 -5.04 -6.49
CA ASP A 71 12.03 -5.00 -7.74
C ASP A 71 10.51 -5.17 -7.55
N TRP A 72 10.05 -5.14 -6.28
CA TRP A 72 8.65 -5.31 -5.87
C TRP A 72 8.08 -6.73 -6.07
N THR A 73 8.91 -7.72 -6.36
CA THR A 73 8.48 -9.13 -6.24
C THR A 73 8.32 -9.51 -4.77
N VAL A 74 7.41 -10.41 -4.47
CA VAL A 74 7.22 -10.90 -3.09
C VAL A 74 8.47 -11.65 -2.64
N SER A 75 8.96 -11.36 -1.44
CA SER A 75 10.11 -12.06 -0.87
C SER A 75 9.74 -13.49 -0.51
N GLU A 76 10.39 -14.47 -1.15
CA GLU A 76 10.12 -15.89 -0.92
C GLU A 76 10.93 -16.46 0.26
N ASP A 77 12.08 -15.85 0.57
CA ASP A 77 13.02 -16.34 1.60
C ASP A 77 12.74 -15.78 3.00
N ILE A 78 11.68 -14.98 3.19
CA ILE A 78 11.34 -14.33 4.45
C ILE A 78 10.01 -14.87 4.96
N PHE A 79 10.00 -15.41 6.17
CA PHE A 79 8.75 -15.84 6.79
C PHE A 79 7.90 -14.65 7.24
N THR A 80 6.58 -14.80 7.18
CA THR A 80 5.63 -13.77 7.62
C THR A 80 5.93 -13.26 9.03
N THR A 81 6.30 -14.16 9.95
CA THR A 81 6.66 -13.84 11.34
C THR A 81 7.92 -12.99 11.48
N ASP A 82 8.74 -12.88 10.45
CA ASP A 82 9.96 -12.09 10.46
C ASP A 82 9.67 -10.60 10.19
N PHE A 83 8.69 -10.31 9.33
CA PHE A 83 8.37 -8.94 8.93
C PHE A 83 7.07 -8.40 9.55
N VAL A 84 6.13 -9.26 9.99
CA VAL A 84 4.89 -8.86 10.66
C VAL A 84 4.74 -9.58 12.00
N GLU A 85 4.40 -8.83 13.03
CA GLU A 85 3.88 -9.35 14.30
C GLU A 85 2.35 -9.23 14.25
N GLY A 86 1.65 -10.35 14.47
CA GLY A 86 0.19 -10.45 14.36
C GLY A 86 -0.26 -11.07 13.04
N PHE A 87 -1.32 -10.53 12.47
CA PHE A 87 -1.94 -11.07 11.25
C PHE A 87 -1.53 -10.27 10.03
N ASN A 88 -1.18 -10.96 8.96
CA ASN A 88 -0.79 -10.34 7.69
C ASN A 88 -1.79 -10.56 6.56
N ASP A 89 -2.81 -11.39 6.76
CA ASP A 89 -3.77 -11.78 5.72
C ASP A 89 -5.20 -11.84 6.26
N SER A 90 -6.15 -11.62 5.36
CA SER A 90 -7.60 -11.74 5.62
C SER A 90 -8.10 -10.88 6.79
N GLN A 91 -7.45 -9.74 7.03
CA GLN A 91 -7.89 -8.82 8.07
C GLN A 91 -8.88 -7.81 7.50
N PRO A 92 -10.06 -7.63 8.13
CA PRO A 92 -11.08 -6.73 7.63
C PRO A 92 -10.67 -5.26 7.78
N LEU A 93 -11.15 -4.42 6.85
CA LEU A 93 -11.17 -2.97 7.01
C LEU A 93 -12.40 -2.60 7.83
N GLU A 94 -12.18 -2.13 9.06
CA GLU A 94 -13.25 -1.79 10.00
C GLU A 94 -13.62 -0.30 9.99
N ASP A 95 -12.73 0.56 9.48
CA ASP A 95 -12.95 2.00 9.41
C ASP A 95 -13.54 2.39 8.07
N LEU A 96 -14.84 2.65 8.07
CA LEU A 96 -15.59 3.07 6.91
C LEU A 96 -16.58 4.18 7.25
N GLU A 97 -16.87 5.04 6.27
CA GLU A 97 -17.81 6.15 6.39
C GLU A 97 -18.61 6.31 5.11
N GLU A 98 -19.94 6.27 5.22
CA GLU A 98 -20.83 6.50 4.09
C GLU A 98 -20.98 7.99 3.79
N SER A 99 -20.98 8.36 2.50
CA SER A 99 -21.22 9.72 2.08
C SER A 99 -22.68 10.12 2.34
N LEU A 100 -22.88 11.33 2.85
CA LEU A 100 -24.21 11.89 3.10
C LEU A 100 -24.39 13.18 2.30
N ASN A 101 -25.56 13.34 1.66
CA ASN A 101 -25.95 14.55 0.91
C ASN A 101 -25.00 14.95 -0.23
N THR A 102 -24.39 13.96 -0.91
CA THR A 102 -23.51 14.15 -2.08
C THR A 102 -24.25 13.81 -3.36
N ASN A 103 -23.84 14.42 -4.49
CA ASN A 103 -24.42 14.11 -5.81
C ASN A 103 -24.06 12.71 -6.30
N VAL A 104 -22.93 12.19 -5.85
CA VAL A 104 -22.47 10.82 -6.08
C VAL A 104 -22.34 10.17 -4.71
N LEU A 105 -23.04 9.09 -4.49
CA LEU A 105 -22.94 8.33 -3.26
C LEU A 105 -21.71 7.43 -3.31
N TYR A 106 -20.98 7.36 -2.23
CA TYR A 106 -19.80 6.50 -2.08
C TYR A 106 -19.63 6.07 -0.62
N THR A 107 -18.87 5.01 -0.42
CA THR A 107 -18.41 4.59 0.91
C THR A 107 -16.91 4.80 0.99
N HIS A 108 -16.44 5.56 1.95
CA HIS A 108 -15.03 5.85 2.20
C HIS A 108 -14.45 4.83 3.16
N TYR A 109 -13.40 4.13 2.73
CA TYR A 109 -12.69 3.13 3.52
C TYR A 109 -11.31 3.65 3.93
N ARG A 110 -10.90 3.33 5.16
CA ARG A 110 -9.59 3.69 5.70
C ARG A 110 -8.90 2.47 6.29
N LEU A 111 -7.61 2.37 6.03
CA LEU A 111 -6.73 1.37 6.63
C LEU A 111 -5.48 2.07 7.14
N GLN A 112 -5.13 1.81 8.40
CA GLN A 112 -3.91 2.30 9.00
C GLN A 112 -3.00 1.11 9.34
N ILE A 113 -1.73 1.19 8.96
CA ILE A 113 -0.69 0.20 9.30
C ILE A 113 0.48 0.94 9.97
N PRO A 114 0.96 0.48 11.14
CA PRO A 114 0.44 -0.61 11.98
C PRO A 114 -0.90 -0.26 12.63
N ASN A 115 -1.63 -1.32 13.00
CA ASN A 115 -2.90 -1.24 13.73
C ASN A 115 -2.92 -2.23 14.90
N GLN A 116 -4.10 -2.48 15.49
CA GLN A 116 -4.26 -3.41 16.60
C GLN A 116 -4.01 -4.89 16.22
N HIS A 117 -4.11 -5.23 14.93
CA HIS A 117 -3.98 -6.60 14.43
C HIS A 117 -2.60 -6.92 13.88
N CYS A 118 -1.83 -5.90 13.47
CA CYS A 118 -0.52 -6.09 12.87
C CYS A 118 0.47 -4.97 13.20
N ARG A 119 1.75 -5.36 13.33
CA ARG A 119 2.89 -4.46 13.48
C ARG A 119 4.01 -4.90 12.54
N LEU A 120 4.62 -3.94 11.85
CA LEU A 120 5.79 -4.20 11.01
C LEU A 120 7.05 -4.30 11.89
N LYS A 121 7.89 -5.31 11.64
CA LYS A 121 9.08 -5.63 12.45
C LYS A 121 10.39 -5.31 11.75
N MET A 122 10.37 -5.17 10.42
CA MET A 122 11.59 -4.97 9.66
C MET A 122 11.41 -3.87 8.61
N SER A 123 12.54 -3.27 8.21
CA SER A 123 12.59 -2.33 7.09
C SER A 123 12.57 -3.09 5.76
N GLY A 124 12.06 -2.46 4.71
CA GLY A 124 11.96 -3.03 3.37
C GLY A 124 10.82 -2.45 2.56
N ASN A 125 10.56 -3.07 1.43
CA ASN A 125 9.43 -2.75 0.57
C ASN A 125 8.23 -3.59 1.00
N TYR A 126 7.07 -2.96 1.06
CA TYR A 126 5.82 -3.60 1.47
C TYR A 126 4.74 -3.38 0.42
N ARG A 127 4.00 -4.43 0.15
CA ARG A 127 2.80 -4.40 -0.67
C ARG A 127 1.59 -4.77 0.17
N VAL A 128 0.56 -3.94 0.10
CA VAL A 128 -0.75 -4.22 0.66
C VAL A 128 -1.72 -4.43 -0.49
N THR A 129 -2.34 -5.59 -0.52
CA THR A 129 -3.37 -5.93 -1.50
C THR A 129 -4.70 -6.01 -0.79
N ILE A 130 -5.72 -5.34 -1.32
CA ILE A 130 -7.08 -5.31 -0.78
C ILE A 130 -7.99 -6.13 -1.70
N TYR A 131 -8.80 -6.97 -1.08
CA TYR A 131 -9.74 -7.88 -1.72
C TYR A 131 -11.15 -7.63 -1.19
N ASP A 132 -12.15 -7.93 -2.00
CA ASP A 132 -13.53 -8.07 -1.51
C ASP A 132 -13.72 -9.51 -1.02
N GLU A 133 -14.05 -9.69 0.26
CA GLU A 133 -14.24 -11.02 0.83
C GLU A 133 -15.46 -11.75 0.26
N ASN A 134 -16.43 -11.00 -0.27
CA ASN A 134 -17.65 -11.56 -0.87
C ASN A 134 -17.47 -11.93 -2.36
N ASP A 135 -16.32 -11.64 -2.94
CA ASP A 135 -16.01 -12.01 -4.32
C ASP A 135 -15.49 -13.45 -4.36
N ASP A 136 -16.23 -14.34 -5.05
CA ASP A 136 -15.88 -15.75 -5.17
C ASP A 136 -14.50 -15.97 -5.81
N ASP A 137 -14.09 -15.08 -6.70
CA ASP A 137 -12.79 -15.13 -7.38
C ASP A 137 -11.63 -14.58 -6.53
N GLN A 138 -11.93 -13.93 -5.40
CA GLN A 138 -10.95 -13.23 -4.56
C GLN A 138 -10.01 -12.32 -5.37
N ALA A 139 -10.57 -11.67 -6.39
CA ALA A 139 -9.79 -10.77 -7.23
C ALA A 139 -9.38 -9.52 -6.43
N PRO A 140 -8.11 -9.08 -6.55
CA PRO A 140 -7.68 -7.87 -5.87
C PRO A 140 -8.41 -6.64 -6.43
N VAL A 141 -8.89 -5.76 -5.56
CA VAL A 141 -9.55 -4.51 -5.97
C VAL A 141 -8.57 -3.36 -6.08
N LEU A 142 -7.53 -3.37 -5.27
CA LEU A 142 -6.43 -2.41 -5.36
C LEU A 142 -5.15 -2.97 -4.71
N THR A 143 -4.02 -2.39 -5.11
CA THR A 143 -2.70 -2.69 -4.55
C THR A 143 -1.98 -1.40 -4.19
N VAL A 144 -1.38 -1.39 -3.01
CA VAL A 144 -0.60 -0.27 -2.48
C VAL A 144 0.82 -0.72 -2.17
N CYS A 145 1.79 0.08 -2.59
CA CYS A 145 3.20 -0.14 -2.30
C CYS A 145 3.76 0.99 -1.42
N PHE A 146 4.50 0.67 -0.39
CA PHE A 146 5.18 1.65 0.46
C PHE A 146 6.51 1.10 0.98
N MET A 147 7.37 1.97 1.48
CA MET A 147 8.68 1.61 2.00
C MET A 147 8.74 1.87 3.49
N VAL A 148 9.39 0.95 4.21
CA VAL A 148 9.73 1.10 5.63
C VAL A 148 11.22 1.22 5.78
N VAL A 149 11.69 2.29 6.41
CA VAL A 149 13.12 2.57 6.61
C VAL A 149 13.48 2.53 8.08
N GLU A 150 14.68 2.05 8.36
CA GLU A 150 15.31 2.09 9.67
C GLU A 150 16.56 2.95 9.59
N PRO A 151 16.54 4.20 10.09
CA PRO A 151 17.73 5.03 10.08
C PRO A 151 18.71 4.53 11.15
N ARG A 152 19.70 3.72 10.74
CA ARG A 152 20.74 3.17 11.64
C ARG A 152 21.98 4.05 11.73
N MET A 153 22.14 5.01 10.82
CA MET A 153 23.32 5.89 10.76
C MET A 153 22.92 7.31 10.34
N SER A 154 23.52 8.30 10.95
CA SER A 154 23.47 9.69 10.49
C SER A 154 24.89 10.19 10.22
N VAL A 155 25.08 10.91 9.11
CA VAL A 155 26.36 11.56 8.77
C VAL A 155 26.13 13.07 8.80
N ALA A 156 26.86 13.76 9.68
CA ALA A 156 26.89 15.22 9.70
C ALA A 156 28.18 15.72 8.97
N MET A 157 28.02 16.62 8.02
CA MET A 157 29.12 17.26 7.32
C MET A 157 29.15 18.74 7.69
N THR A 158 30.26 19.19 8.27
CA THR A 158 30.51 20.60 8.58
C THR A 158 31.57 21.12 7.62
N THR A 159 31.24 22.12 6.83
CA THR A 159 32.19 22.88 6.01
C THR A 159 32.76 24.00 6.86
N ILE A 160 34.08 24.08 6.94
CA ILE A 160 34.84 25.18 7.59
C ILE A 160 35.18 26.22 6.55
#